data_3e4200f40c18053cf7f6351b3cb2f38c
#
_entry.id   3e4200f40c18053cf7f6351b3cb2f38c
#
_cell.length_a   1.000
_cell.length_b   1.000
_cell.length_c   1.000
_cell.angle_alpha   90.00
_cell.angle_beta   90.00
_cell.angle_gamma   90.00
#
_symmetry.space_group_name_H-M   'P 1'
#
loop_
_entity.id
_entity.type
_entity.pdbx_description
1 polymer ?
#
loop_
_entity_poly.entity_id
_entity_poly.type
_entity_poly.pdbx_seq_one_letter_code
_entity_poly.pdbx_strand_id
1 'polypeptide(L)'
;LPILKLFYSDNISKFCNINQQQQTMEKLIGQLNKNDIVKESDFAFLKNKEKSAVFGVLPPEKTGIAIFNHNAFVDCDYFDMFSDIRDLSVARGLSKNVFDLKTFIKFDINYLYKKFIYILGNSSHNNPYLNMAKNSIDKQKSWLYIHEANLNNLLFSHCNGNFLTMKQYLIEHYPEFNSELIELKNFQEFKIWNEELKIYSLRVIVGLTNIFNFIVNNSLCKNLVLKELKDCKVNIIEAFLPLPKIVNISHSGLDKKNSQFYIGAFGVPHELKFSLEIVQAIEYLNEYKNMSIKLLVVGYGANDFFKKYDFNKSYLEIYENVSDTQFYDLIKEVDLVIQLRKKPHGESSGPIVSALVLDKKIITSKDFLDKKIEDKVFVLDNHELDYKKIAEKILECIQVSSNVVNYSEIKNSYTYSNLVKLLDEL
;
A
#
# COMPACT_ATOMS: atom_id res chain seq x y z
N LEU A 1 -7.02 31.82 18.79
CA LEU A 1 -7.60 31.46 20.10
C LEU A 1 -8.12 30.01 20.18
N PRO A 2 -8.80 29.41 19.16
CA PRO A 2 -9.16 27.99 19.19
C PRO A 2 -7.95 27.05 19.24
N ILE A 3 -6.85 27.41 18.62
CA ILE A 3 -5.58 26.65 18.58
C ILE A 3 -5.09 26.28 19.97
N LEU A 4 -5.25 27.18 20.90
CA LEU A 4 -4.64 27.10 22.22
C LEU A 4 -5.45 26.31 23.24
N LYS A 5 -6.76 26.16 23.05
CA LYS A 5 -7.59 25.32 23.92
C LYS A 5 -7.28 23.82 23.81
N LEU A 6 -6.53 23.41 22.78
CA LEU A 6 -6.19 22.00 22.57
C LEU A 6 -4.82 21.60 23.10
N PHE A 7 -3.93 22.54 23.27
CA PHE A 7 -2.73 22.29 24.07
C PHE A 7 -3.05 21.96 25.53
N TYR A 8 -4.30 22.24 25.94
CA TYR A 8 -4.84 21.84 27.25
C TYR A 8 -5.36 20.40 27.32
N SER A 9 -5.49 19.69 26.21
CA SER A 9 -5.79 18.27 26.35
C SER A 9 -4.52 17.54 26.81
N ASP A 10 -4.64 16.74 27.87
CA ASP A 10 -3.59 15.91 28.49
C ASP A 10 -2.76 15.06 27.50
N ASN A 11 -3.12 15.10 26.23
CA ASN A 11 -2.54 14.29 25.17
C ASN A 11 -1.28 14.92 24.56
N ILE A 12 -1.12 16.24 24.52
CA ILE A 12 0.04 16.88 23.86
C ILE A 12 1.28 16.88 24.75
N SER A 13 1.12 17.00 26.06
CA SER A 13 2.26 16.84 26.99
C SER A 13 2.93 15.46 26.89
N LYS A 14 2.22 14.46 26.33
CA LYS A 14 2.74 13.10 26.09
C LYS A 14 3.50 12.95 24.77
N PHE A 15 3.35 13.87 23.83
CA PHE A 15 4.05 13.86 22.53
C PHE A 15 5.35 14.69 22.54
N CYS A 16 5.50 15.60 23.48
CA CYS A 16 6.68 16.47 23.59
C CYS A 16 7.68 15.94 24.63
N ASN A 17 8.40 14.90 24.28
CA ASN A 17 9.40 14.29 25.19
C ASN A 17 10.76 15.00 25.14
N ILE A 18 10.79 16.32 24.88
CA ILE A 18 12.00 17.14 24.89
C ILE A 18 11.80 18.26 25.92
N ASN A 19 12.63 18.28 26.97
CA ASN A 19 12.56 19.24 28.06
C ASN A 19 12.39 20.71 27.63
N GLN A 20 12.95 21.11 26.51
CA GLN A 20 12.90 22.48 26.03
C GLN A 20 11.53 22.80 25.36
N GLN A 21 10.91 21.85 24.69
CA GLN A 21 9.56 21.98 24.10
C GLN A 21 8.50 21.98 25.20
N GLN A 22 8.68 21.16 26.23
CA GLN A 22 7.78 21.10 27.38
C GLN A 22 7.78 22.43 28.15
N GLN A 23 8.94 23.02 28.40
CA GLN A 23 9.05 24.34 29.05
C GLN A 23 8.43 25.46 28.24
N THR A 24 8.58 25.41 26.90
CA THR A 24 7.95 26.40 26.00
C THR A 24 6.42 26.23 25.97
N MET A 25 5.93 24.98 25.98
CA MET A 25 4.50 24.69 26.08
C MET A 25 3.90 25.15 27.41
N GLU A 26 4.57 24.90 28.52
CA GLU A 26 4.13 25.35 29.85
C GLU A 26 4.07 26.87 29.92
N LYS A 27 5.03 27.57 29.29
CA LYS A 27 5.04 29.02 29.16
C LYS A 27 3.86 29.54 28.34
N LEU A 28 3.56 28.91 27.18
CA LEU A 28 2.42 29.24 26.33
C LEU A 28 1.09 29.00 27.06
N ILE A 29 0.97 27.90 27.79
CA ILE A 29 -0.17 27.59 28.64
C ILE A 29 -0.33 28.68 29.72
N GLY A 30 0.77 29.12 30.33
CA GLY A 30 0.75 30.18 31.31
C GLY A 30 0.30 31.55 30.76
N GLN A 31 0.70 31.89 29.54
CA GLN A 31 0.27 33.12 28.83
C GLN A 31 -1.22 33.09 28.48
N LEU A 32 -1.74 31.95 28.07
CA LEU A 32 -3.16 31.74 27.79
C LEU A 32 -4.06 31.92 28.99
N ASN A 33 -3.65 31.40 30.14
CA ASN A 33 -4.38 31.56 31.39
C ASN A 33 -4.51 33.04 31.79
N LYS A 34 -3.62 33.90 31.28
CA LYS A 34 -3.61 35.34 31.54
C LYS A 34 -4.31 36.16 30.45
N ASN A 35 -4.97 35.52 29.46
CA ASN A 35 -5.55 36.18 28.30
C ASN A 35 -4.53 37.02 27.46
N ASP A 36 -3.25 36.69 27.55
CA ASP A 36 -2.22 37.35 26.77
C ASP A 36 -2.34 36.98 25.27
N ILE A 37 -2.00 37.93 24.41
CA ILE A 37 -1.95 37.69 22.95
C ILE A 37 -0.74 36.80 22.65
N VAL A 38 -1.00 35.56 22.23
CA VAL A 38 0.06 34.64 21.80
C VAL A 38 0.48 35.01 20.37
N LYS A 39 1.76 35.31 20.19
CA LYS A 39 2.34 35.71 18.90
C LYS A 39 2.76 34.47 18.11
N GLU A 40 2.82 34.63 16.80
CA GLU A 40 3.35 33.58 15.89
C GLU A 40 4.77 33.12 16.26
N SER A 41 5.58 34.06 16.81
CA SER A 41 6.92 33.75 17.35
C SER A 41 6.92 32.70 18.46
N ASP A 42 5.81 32.58 19.21
CA ASP A 42 5.70 31.65 20.34
C ASP A 42 5.55 30.20 19.87
N PHE A 43 5.24 30.00 18.60
CA PHE A 43 5.21 28.70 17.93
C PHE A 43 6.48 28.40 17.12
N ALA A 44 7.54 29.20 17.29
CA ALA A 44 8.78 29.02 16.53
C ALA A 44 9.38 27.59 16.67
N PHE A 45 9.15 26.93 17.82
CA PHE A 45 9.60 25.56 18.04
C PHE A 45 8.83 24.53 17.19
N LEU A 46 7.60 24.85 16.73
CA LEU A 46 6.83 24.05 15.78
C LEU A 46 7.22 24.35 14.32
N LYS A 47 7.93 25.46 14.07
CA LYS A 47 8.37 25.88 12.73
C LYS A 47 9.56 25.05 12.26
N ASN A 48 9.38 23.74 12.14
CA ASN A 48 10.34 22.94 11.40
C ASN A 48 10.00 23.01 9.90
N LYS A 49 10.27 24.19 9.29
CA LYS A 49 10.02 24.45 7.85
C LYS A 49 10.73 23.47 6.91
N GLU A 50 11.57 22.61 7.45
CA GLU A 50 12.32 21.59 6.71
C GLU A 50 11.55 20.29 6.59
N LYS A 51 10.54 20.06 7.43
CA LYS A 51 9.74 18.82 7.39
C LYS A 51 8.61 18.88 6.39
N SER A 52 8.20 17.69 5.93
CA SER A 52 7.00 17.47 5.14
C SER A 52 5.90 16.80 5.98
N ALA A 53 4.64 17.12 5.72
CA ALA A 53 3.50 16.45 6.33
C ALA A 53 3.07 15.27 5.46
N VAL A 54 2.90 14.09 6.06
CA VAL A 54 2.41 12.88 5.40
C VAL A 54 1.08 12.49 6.02
N PHE A 55 0.11 12.18 5.18
CA PHE A 55 -1.24 11.78 5.57
C PHE A 55 -1.54 10.37 5.06
N GLY A 56 -1.81 9.45 5.95
CA GLY A 56 -2.06 8.07 5.56
C GLY A 56 -2.43 7.16 6.73
N VAL A 57 -2.93 5.99 6.38
CA VAL A 57 -3.34 4.97 7.34
C VAL A 57 -2.13 4.38 8.07
N LEU A 58 -2.28 4.11 9.36
CA LEU A 58 -1.28 3.44 10.20
C LEU A 58 -1.88 2.19 10.88
N PRO A 59 -1.06 1.26 11.39
CA PRO A 59 -1.54 0.26 12.33
C PRO A 59 -2.33 0.91 13.48
N PRO A 60 -3.37 0.26 14.02
CA PRO A 60 -3.68 -1.17 13.92
C PRO A 60 -4.44 -1.60 12.66
N GLU A 61 -4.63 -0.72 11.68
CA GLU A 61 -5.28 -1.13 10.43
C GLU A 61 -4.43 -2.17 9.69
N LYS A 62 -5.02 -3.34 9.45
CA LYS A 62 -4.32 -4.51 8.85
C LYS A 62 -4.26 -4.41 7.33
N THR A 63 -3.57 -3.40 6.82
CA THR A 63 -3.37 -3.20 5.37
C THR A 63 -1.88 -3.10 5.04
N GLY A 64 -1.50 -3.50 3.83
CA GLY A 64 -0.12 -3.35 3.36
C GLY A 64 0.35 -1.88 3.35
N ILE A 65 -0.58 -0.95 3.09
CA ILE A 65 -0.30 0.50 3.11
C ILE A 65 -0.03 0.98 4.55
N ALA A 66 -0.75 0.47 5.55
CA ALA A 66 -0.49 0.84 6.95
C ALA A 66 0.91 0.40 7.40
N ILE A 67 1.31 -0.82 7.04
CA ILE A 67 2.66 -1.35 7.32
C ILE A 67 3.72 -0.54 6.57
N PHE A 68 3.47 -0.23 5.30
CA PHE A 68 4.36 0.63 4.51
C PHE A 68 4.54 2.00 5.18
N ASN A 69 3.47 2.68 5.53
CA ASN A 69 3.49 3.99 6.15
C ASN A 69 4.24 3.97 7.49
N HIS A 70 4.00 2.94 8.30
CA HIS A 70 4.72 2.76 9.56
C HIS A 70 6.22 2.67 9.33
N ASN A 71 6.66 1.80 8.43
CA ASN A 71 8.08 1.56 8.18
C ASN A 71 8.79 2.72 7.47
N ALA A 72 8.07 3.51 6.68
CA ALA A 72 8.64 4.63 5.93
C ALA A 72 8.71 5.92 6.75
N PHE A 73 7.67 6.23 7.53
CA PHE A 73 7.48 7.56 8.08
C PHE A 73 7.50 7.63 9.61
N VAL A 74 7.19 6.52 10.31
CA VAL A 74 7.31 6.49 11.78
C VAL A 74 8.79 6.47 12.15
N ASP A 75 9.20 7.29 13.15
CA ASP A 75 10.58 7.55 13.55
C ASP A 75 11.47 8.21 12.48
N CYS A 76 10.87 8.82 11.45
CA CYS A 76 11.59 9.54 10.42
C CYS A 76 11.70 11.04 10.77
N ASP A 77 12.91 11.59 10.74
CA ASP A 77 13.13 13.00 11.11
C ASP A 77 12.66 14.00 10.03
N TYR A 78 12.52 13.58 8.77
CA TYR A 78 12.12 14.43 7.63
C TYR A 78 10.61 14.64 7.51
N PHE A 79 9.81 13.78 8.18
CA PHE A 79 8.35 13.75 8.01
C PHE A 79 7.65 13.77 9.36
N ASP A 80 6.51 14.46 9.39
CA ASP A 80 5.51 14.30 10.43
C ASP A 80 4.30 13.57 9.84
N MET A 81 3.92 12.44 10.47
CA MET A 81 2.87 11.55 10.00
C MET A 81 1.53 11.85 10.67
N PHE A 82 0.51 12.11 9.89
CA PHE A 82 -0.86 12.36 10.33
C PHE A 82 -1.76 11.17 9.96
N SER A 83 -2.39 10.57 10.96
CA SER A 83 -3.27 9.42 10.78
C SER A 83 -4.57 9.59 11.57
N ASP A 84 -5.67 8.99 11.08
CA ASP A 84 -6.93 8.90 11.82
C ASP A 84 -6.80 7.84 12.91
N ILE A 85 -6.28 8.27 14.06
CA ILE A 85 -6.01 7.40 15.20
C ILE A 85 -7.30 7.29 16.03
N ARG A 86 -8.01 6.17 15.88
CA ARG A 86 -9.23 5.91 16.62
C ARG A 86 -8.99 5.44 18.05
N ASP A 87 -7.85 4.84 18.31
CA ASP A 87 -7.45 4.36 19.65
C ASP A 87 -6.16 5.04 20.12
N LEU A 88 -6.32 5.97 21.07
CA LEU A 88 -5.21 6.69 21.69
C LEU A 88 -4.26 5.77 22.48
N SER A 89 -4.69 4.57 22.88
CA SER A 89 -3.83 3.60 23.56
C SER A 89 -2.74 3.08 22.62
N VAL A 90 -3.06 2.91 21.36
CA VAL A 90 -2.11 2.55 20.29
C VAL A 90 -1.17 3.71 20.01
N ALA A 91 -1.67 4.94 20.01
CA ALA A 91 -0.84 6.14 19.81
C ALA A 91 0.25 6.34 20.88
N ARG A 92 0.06 5.81 22.09
CA ARG A 92 1.05 5.89 23.17
C ARG A 92 2.35 5.13 22.88
N GLY A 93 2.31 4.15 22.01
CA GLY A 93 3.50 3.41 21.53
C GLY A 93 4.09 3.96 20.23
N LEU A 94 3.44 4.97 19.61
CA LEU A 94 3.90 5.58 18.38
C LEU A 94 4.95 6.66 18.65
N SER A 95 5.78 6.91 17.67
CA SER A 95 6.89 7.84 17.69
C SER A 95 6.47 9.30 17.93
N LYS A 96 7.48 10.11 18.30
CA LYS A 96 7.38 11.58 18.47
C LYS A 96 6.91 12.35 17.22
N ASN A 97 6.95 11.74 16.02
CA ASN A 97 6.56 12.38 14.76
C ASN A 97 5.20 11.86 14.22
N VAL A 98 4.40 11.19 15.05
CA VAL A 98 3.06 10.71 14.66
C VAL A 98 1.99 11.51 15.40
N PHE A 99 1.01 12.01 14.65
CA PHE A 99 -0.05 12.88 15.15
C PHE A 99 -1.43 12.41 14.71
N ASP A 100 -2.45 12.69 15.51
CA ASP A 100 -3.84 12.50 15.10
C ASP A 100 -4.20 13.49 13.98
N LEU A 101 -4.87 13.00 12.94
CA LEU A 101 -5.34 13.79 11.81
C LEU A 101 -6.18 15.00 12.26
N LYS A 102 -6.97 14.85 13.32
CA LYS A 102 -7.77 15.93 13.92
C LYS A 102 -6.92 17.11 14.39
N THR A 103 -5.68 16.85 14.80
CA THR A 103 -4.73 17.89 15.19
C THR A 103 -4.44 18.82 14.02
N PHE A 104 -4.19 18.27 12.82
CA PHE A 104 -3.94 19.04 11.62
C PHE A 104 -5.15 19.90 11.22
N ILE A 105 -6.33 19.28 11.18
CA ILE A 105 -7.59 19.94 10.79
C ILE A 105 -7.91 21.11 11.73
N LYS A 106 -7.68 20.92 13.02
CA LYS A 106 -8.13 21.85 14.05
C LYS A 106 -7.23 23.08 14.18
N PHE A 107 -5.95 22.96 13.84
CA PHE A 107 -4.95 24.00 14.10
C PHE A 107 -4.51 24.79 12.89
N ASP A 108 -4.94 24.41 11.67
CA ASP A 108 -4.52 25.06 10.44
C ASP A 108 -2.98 25.25 10.36
N ILE A 109 -2.25 24.16 10.65
CA ILE A 109 -0.79 24.18 10.72
C ILE A 109 -0.10 23.99 9.36
N ASN A 110 -0.80 24.23 8.27
CA ASN A 110 -0.30 24.11 6.90
C ASN A 110 1.01 24.89 6.67
N TYR A 111 1.13 26.07 7.26
CA TYR A 111 2.31 26.96 7.10
C TYR A 111 3.59 26.40 7.74
N LEU A 112 3.49 25.33 8.53
CA LEU A 112 4.64 24.71 9.21
C LEU A 112 5.41 23.76 8.31
N TYR A 113 4.82 23.31 7.20
CA TYR A 113 5.38 22.26 6.34
C TYR A 113 5.77 22.80 4.97
N LYS A 114 6.88 22.25 4.45
CA LYS A 114 7.35 22.56 3.11
C LYS A 114 6.54 21.85 2.02
N LYS A 115 5.91 20.69 2.36
CA LYS A 115 5.25 19.79 1.42
C LYS A 115 4.19 18.95 2.13
N PHE A 116 3.18 18.51 1.37
CA PHE A 116 2.07 17.65 1.83
C PHE A 116 1.97 16.40 0.95
N ILE A 117 2.05 15.23 1.54
CA ILE A 117 1.96 13.95 0.82
C ILE A 117 0.74 13.20 1.34
N TYR A 118 -0.25 12.98 0.47
CA TYR A 118 -1.48 12.25 0.78
C TYR A 118 -1.37 10.85 0.20
N ILE A 119 -1.26 9.83 1.07
CA ILE A 119 -1.11 8.45 0.68
C ILE A 119 -2.48 7.83 0.48
N LEU A 120 -2.75 7.38 -0.74
CA LEU A 120 -4.03 6.84 -1.16
C LEU A 120 -3.87 5.41 -1.69
N GLY A 121 -4.81 4.56 -1.33
CA GLY A 121 -5.00 3.23 -1.90
C GLY A 121 -6.48 2.98 -2.14
N ASN A 122 -6.80 1.90 -2.82
CA ASN A 122 -8.15 1.57 -3.28
C ASN A 122 -9.05 0.97 -2.18
N SER A 123 -9.09 1.60 -0.99
CA SER A 123 -9.92 1.13 0.12
C SER A 123 -10.56 2.28 0.89
N SER A 124 -11.64 1.96 1.64
CA SER A 124 -12.36 2.91 2.49
C SER A 124 -11.49 3.53 3.60
N HIS A 125 -10.46 2.84 4.06
CA HIS A 125 -9.51 3.36 5.07
C HIS A 125 -8.77 4.62 4.61
N ASN A 126 -8.70 4.87 3.29
CA ASN A 126 -8.03 6.04 2.73
C ASN A 126 -8.97 7.26 2.54
N ASN A 127 -10.26 7.12 2.83
CA ASN A 127 -11.23 8.19 2.65
C ASN A 127 -10.93 9.47 3.49
N PRO A 128 -10.49 9.39 4.77
CA PRO A 128 -10.10 10.58 5.53
C PRO A 128 -8.98 11.38 4.84
N TYR A 129 -8.01 10.68 4.22
CA TYR A 129 -6.86 11.32 3.57
C TYR A 129 -7.22 11.92 2.21
N LEU A 130 -8.15 11.33 1.47
CA LEU A 130 -8.74 11.95 0.29
C LEU A 130 -9.47 13.26 0.65
N ASN A 131 -10.22 13.27 1.75
CA ASN A 131 -10.88 14.49 2.26
C ASN A 131 -9.85 15.56 2.65
N MET A 132 -8.73 15.17 3.25
CA MET A 132 -7.63 16.08 3.56
C MET A 132 -7.01 16.65 2.28
N ALA A 133 -6.73 15.82 1.28
CA ALA A 133 -6.21 16.25 -0.01
C ALA A 133 -7.16 17.23 -0.72
N LYS A 134 -8.46 16.97 -0.69
CA LYS A 134 -9.51 17.86 -1.21
C LYS A 134 -9.45 19.25 -0.56
N ASN A 135 -9.23 19.30 0.75
CA ASN A 135 -9.21 20.53 1.54
C ASN A 135 -7.80 21.13 1.69
N SER A 136 -6.79 20.60 1.01
CA SER A 136 -5.44 21.14 1.04
C SER A 136 -5.41 22.59 0.52
N ILE A 137 -4.77 23.48 1.27
CA ILE A 137 -4.70 24.92 0.94
C ILE A 137 -3.65 25.16 -0.14
N ASP A 138 -2.49 24.50 -0.06
CA ASP A 138 -1.40 24.66 -1.02
C ASP A 138 -1.33 23.46 -1.97
N LYS A 139 -2.06 23.56 -3.07
CA LYS A 139 -2.13 22.48 -4.08
C LYS A 139 -0.81 22.27 -4.81
N GLN A 140 0.01 23.31 -4.94
CA GLN A 140 1.31 23.23 -5.64
C GLN A 140 2.32 22.41 -4.83
N LYS A 141 2.27 22.50 -3.49
CA LYS A 141 3.12 21.72 -2.59
C LYS A 141 2.52 20.36 -2.22
N SER A 142 1.35 20.03 -2.76
CA SER A 142 0.62 18.81 -2.43
C SER A 142 0.87 17.71 -3.45
N TRP A 143 1.06 16.47 -2.97
CA TRP A 143 1.32 15.28 -3.74
C TRP A 143 0.34 14.18 -3.37
N LEU A 144 -0.16 13.47 -4.37
CA LEU A 144 -0.91 12.23 -4.20
C LEU A 144 0.04 11.04 -4.37
N TYR A 145 0.32 10.34 -3.28
CA TYR A 145 1.08 9.09 -3.34
C TYR A 145 0.09 7.94 -3.48
N ILE A 146 -0.01 7.38 -4.68
CA ILE A 146 -0.94 6.30 -4.99
C ILE A 146 -0.20 4.97 -5.12
N HIS A 147 -0.69 3.94 -4.42
CA HIS A 147 -0.11 2.61 -4.45
C HIS A 147 -0.58 1.75 -5.62
N GLU A 148 -1.62 2.19 -6.29
CA GLU A 148 -2.22 1.59 -7.49
C GLU A 148 -2.99 2.66 -8.26
N ALA A 149 -3.12 2.49 -9.58
CA ALA A 149 -3.86 3.46 -10.39
C ALA A 149 -5.38 3.35 -10.19
N ASN A 150 -5.91 2.14 -9.92
CA ASN A 150 -7.33 1.93 -9.72
C ASN A 150 -7.78 2.43 -8.34
N LEU A 151 -8.56 3.51 -8.29
CA LEU A 151 -9.10 4.11 -7.06
C LEU A 151 -10.64 4.05 -7.00
N ASN A 152 -11.27 3.14 -7.75
CA ASN A 152 -12.73 3.06 -7.85
C ASN A 152 -13.42 2.71 -6.52
N ASN A 153 -12.84 1.80 -5.69
CA ASN A 153 -13.40 1.51 -4.38
C ASN A 153 -13.23 2.69 -3.40
N LEU A 154 -12.12 3.44 -3.52
CA LEU A 154 -11.92 4.66 -2.73
C LEU A 154 -12.99 5.69 -3.08
N LEU A 155 -13.23 5.95 -4.38
CA LEU A 155 -14.27 6.88 -4.84
C LEU A 155 -15.66 6.42 -4.38
N PHE A 156 -15.99 5.13 -4.53
CA PHE A 156 -17.26 4.58 -4.04
C PHE A 156 -17.45 4.79 -2.54
N SER A 157 -16.40 4.55 -1.75
CA SER A 157 -16.42 4.84 -0.31
C SER A 157 -16.55 6.33 -0.01
N HIS A 158 -15.89 7.21 -0.78
CA HIS A 158 -16.02 8.67 -0.66
C HIS A 158 -17.46 9.14 -0.88
N CYS A 159 -18.18 8.45 -1.76
CA CYS A 159 -19.62 8.64 -1.99
C CYS A 159 -20.50 7.92 -0.95
N ASN A 160 -19.97 7.53 0.21
CA ASN A 160 -20.69 6.79 1.28
C ASN A 160 -21.35 5.49 0.77
N GLY A 161 -20.78 4.80 -0.20
CA GLY A 161 -21.35 3.61 -0.82
C GLY A 161 -22.55 3.88 -1.74
N ASN A 162 -22.83 5.13 -2.06
CA ASN A 162 -23.90 5.52 -2.95
C ASN A 162 -23.40 5.56 -4.41
N PHE A 163 -23.80 4.55 -5.19
CA PHE A 163 -23.39 4.45 -6.58
C PHE A 163 -23.96 5.57 -7.48
N LEU A 164 -25.16 6.07 -7.18
CA LEU A 164 -25.73 7.18 -7.97
C LEU A 164 -24.88 8.44 -7.85
N THR A 165 -24.41 8.75 -6.65
CA THR A 165 -23.48 9.86 -6.42
C THR A 165 -22.14 9.64 -7.12
N MET A 166 -21.57 8.42 -7.02
CA MET A 166 -20.36 8.06 -7.74
C MET A 166 -20.54 8.19 -9.25
N LYS A 167 -21.67 7.70 -9.78
CA LYS A 167 -22.00 7.77 -11.20
C LYS A 167 -22.07 9.20 -11.72
N GLN A 168 -22.61 10.14 -10.95
CA GLN A 168 -22.61 11.55 -11.31
C GLN A 168 -21.19 12.10 -11.50
N TYR A 169 -20.27 11.81 -10.57
CA TYR A 169 -18.86 12.17 -10.72
C TYR A 169 -18.23 11.52 -11.94
N LEU A 170 -18.52 10.24 -12.20
CA LEU A 170 -17.98 9.54 -13.38
C LEU A 170 -18.48 10.17 -14.68
N ILE A 171 -19.77 10.46 -14.81
CA ILE A 171 -20.36 11.11 -15.98
C ILE A 171 -19.72 12.49 -16.23
N GLU A 172 -19.51 13.27 -15.18
CA GLU A 172 -18.92 14.61 -15.27
C GLU A 172 -17.46 14.56 -15.78
N HIS A 173 -16.69 13.57 -15.34
CA HIS A 173 -15.25 13.50 -15.62
C HIS A 173 -14.87 12.56 -16.76
N TYR A 174 -15.81 11.73 -17.23
CA TYR A 174 -15.63 10.77 -18.33
C TYR A 174 -16.79 10.85 -19.33
N PRO A 175 -17.00 12.00 -19.96
CA PRO A 175 -18.13 12.21 -20.88
C PRO A 175 -18.13 11.25 -22.07
N GLU A 176 -16.96 10.70 -22.44
CA GLU A 176 -16.82 9.70 -23.50
C GLU A 176 -17.50 8.36 -23.19
N PHE A 177 -17.79 8.07 -21.92
CA PHE A 177 -18.50 6.86 -21.46
C PHE A 177 -19.92 7.14 -20.96
N ASN A 178 -20.47 8.33 -21.24
CA ASN A 178 -21.73 8.77 -20.67
C ASN A 178 -22.90 7.81 -20.99
N SER A 179 -22.99 7.32 -22.23
CA SER A 179 -24.04 6.38 -22.63
C SER A 179 -24.02 5.08 -21.82
N GLU A 180 -22.84 4.52 -21.63
CA GLU A 180 -22.69 3.27 -20.87
C GLU A 180 -22.89 3.48 -19.39
N LEU A 181 -22.32 4.57 -18.83
CA LEU A 181 -22.44 4.88 -17.41
C LEU A 181 -23.89 5.11 -16.96
N ILE A 182 -24.71 5.74 -17.80
CA ILE A 182 -26.13 5.98 -17.49
C ILE A 182 -26.88 4.66 -17.27
N GLU A 183 -26.62 3.64 -18.07
CA GLU A 183 -27.28 2.35 -18.01
C GLU A 183 -26.93 1.52 -16.76
N LEU A 184 -25.77 1.78 -16.12
CA LEU A 184 -25.34 1.03 -14.93
C LEU A 184 -26.22 1.38 -13.71
N LYS A 185 -26.70 0.35 -13.02
CA LYS A 185 -27.62 0.49 -11.88
C LYS A 185 -26.92 0.49 -10.51
N ASN A 186 -25.80 -0.20 -10.41
CA ASN A 186 -25.10 -0.40 -9.14
C ASN A 186 -23.57 -0.55 -9.34
N PHE A 187 -22.85 -0.53 -8.22
CA PHE A 187 -21.38 -0.62 -8.24
C PHE A 187 -20.86 -1.97 -8.74
N GLN A 188 -21.62 -3.06 -8.58
CA GLN A 188 -21.19 -4.36 -9.10
C GLN A 188 -21.28 -4.40 -10.63
N GLU A 189 -22.34 -3.86 -11.23
CA GLU A 189 -22.44 -3.71 -12.68
C GLU A 189 -21.31 -2.82 -13.22
N PHE A 190 -20.99 -1.72 -12.52
CA PHE A 190 -19.85 -0.88 -12.88
C PHE A 190 -18.52 -1.65 -12.83
N LYS A 191 -18.28 -2.47 -11.80
CA LYS A 191 -17.06 -3.29 -11.72
C LYS A 191 -16.94 -4.24 -12.91
N ILE A 192 -18.02 -4.94 -13.26
CA ILE A 192 -18.06 -5.87 -14.40
C ILE A 192 -17.80 -5.11 -15.71
N TRP A 193 -18.51 -4.01 -15.93
CA TRP A 193 -18.31 -3.18 -17.12
C TRP A 193 -16.87 -2.64 -17.23
N ASN A 194 -16.26 -2.29 -16.08
CA ASN A 194 -14.91 -1.73 -16.01
C ASN A 194 -13.79 -2.78 -15.99
N GLU A 195 -14.12 -4.08 -16.15
CA GLU A 195 -13.12 -5.16 -16.12
C GLU A 195 -12.01 -5.01 -17.16
N GLU A 196 -12.27 -4.33 -18.26
CA GLU A 196 -11.28 -4.05 -19.31
C GLU A 196 -10.40 -2.83 -19.00
N LEU A 197 -10.34 -2.39 -17.74
CA LEU A 197 -9.51 -1.26 -17.28
C LEU A 197 -9.82 0.06 -18.01
N LYS A 198 -11.10 0.38 -18.18
CA LYS A 198 -11.55 1.58 -18.89
C LYS A 198 -11.39 2.85 -18.06
N ILE A 199 -11.72 2.79 -16.76
CA ILE A 199 -11.73 3.93 -15.82
C ILE A 199 -11.05 3.53 -14.52
N TYR A 200 -10.18 4.40 -13.99
CA TYR A 200 -9.50 4.25 -12.71
C TYR A 200 -9.94 5.28 -11.65
N SER A 201 -10.89 6.15 -11.99
CA SER A 201 -11.36 7.30 -11.20
C SER A 201 -10.33 8.40 -10.98
N LEU A 202 -9.19 8.40 -11.66
CA LEU A 202 -8.13 9.41 -11.46
C LEU A 202 -8.58 10.80 -11.86
N ARG A 203 -9.36 10.96 -12.95
CA ARG A 203 -9.91 12.27 -13.34
C ARG A 203 -10.82 12.83 -12.25
N VAL A 204 -11.65 11.99 -11.62
CA VAL A 204 -12.49 12.41 -10.49
C VAL A 204 -11.63 12.81 -9.29
N ILE A 205 -10.61 12.02 -8.95
CA ILE A 205 -9.71 12.33 -7.83
C ILE A 205 -8.99 13.67 -8.05
N VAL A 206 -8.48 13.93 -9.26
CA VAL A 206 -7.89 15.22 -9.62
C VAL A 206 -8.93 16.36 -9.56
N GLY A 207 -10.14 16.14 -10.08
CA GLY A 207 -11.23 17.11 -9.98
C GLY A 207 -11.61 17.46 -8.55
N LEU A 208 -11.69 16.47 -7.67
CA LEU A 208 -11.98 16.66 -6.25
C LEU A 208 -10.86 17.36 -5.49
N THR A 209 -9.61 17.02 -5.78
CA THR A 209 -8.45 17.50 -5.00
C THR A 209 -7.77 18.71 -5.60
N ASN A 210 -7.86 18.90 -6.90
CA ASN A 210 -7.11 19.90 -7.67
C ASN A 210 -5.57 19.74 -7.50
N ILE A 211 -5.10 18.51 -7.25
CA ILE A 211 -3.68 18.15 -7.11
C ILE A 211 -3.25 17.40 -8.36
N PHE A 212 -2.17 17.86 -9.01
CA PHE A 212 -1.63 17.31 -10.24
C PHE A 212 -0.24 16.69 -10.08
N ASN A 213 0.28 16.64 -8.84
CA ASN A 213 1.54 16.00 -8.52
C ASN A 213 1.29 14.61 -7.98
N PHE A 214 1.91 13.60 -8.59
CA PHE A 214 1.74 12.20 -8.25
C PHE A 214 3.06 11.54 -7.87
N ILE A 215 3.02 10.64 -6.91
CA ILE A 215 4.07 9.67 -6.59
C ILE A 215 3.47 8.28 -6.81
N VAL A 216 4.19 7.43 -7.54
CA VAL A 216 3.76 6.06 -7.89
C VAL A 216 4.91 5.08 -7.66
N ASN A 217 4.60 3.79 -7.41
CA ASN A 217 5.62 2.80 -7.04
C ASN A 217 6.28 2.07 -8.21
N ASN A 218 5.76 2.23 -9.43
CA ASN A 218 6.30 1.54 -10.61
C ASN A 218 5.86 2.19 -11.91
N SER A 219 6.52 1.80 -12.99
CA SER A 219 6.28 2.31 -14.34
C SER A 219 4.88 1.98 -14.89
N LEU A 220 4.28 0.84 -14.50
CA LEU A 220 2.91 0.52 -14.93
C LEU A 220 1.93 1.54 -14.33
N CYS A 221 1.98 1.79 -13.03
CA CYS A 221 1.12 2.79 -12.38
C CYS A 221 1.29 4.16 -13.04
N LYS A 222 2.55 4.58 -13.29
CA LYS A 222 2.86 5.82 -14.02
C LYS A 222 2.19 5.88 -15.39
N ASN A 223 2.33 4.83 -16.18
CA ASN A 223 1.76 4.77 -17.52
C ASN A 223 0.22 4.83 -17.51
N LEU A 224 -0.41 4.16 -16.54
CA LEU A 224 -1.87 4.20 -16.35
C LEU A 224 -2.36 5.60 -15.94
N VAL A 225 -1.65 6.27 -15.03
CA VAL A 225 -1.93 7.67 -14.66
C VAL A 225 -1.81 8.58 -15.88
N LEU A 226 -0.71 8.49 -16.63
CA LEU A 226 -0.48 9.31 -17.84
C LEU A 226 -1.54 9.06 -18.92
N LYS A 227 -1.94 7.79 -19.10
CA LYS A 227 -2.98 7.42 -20.06
C LYS A 227 -4.34 8.03 -19.72
N GLU A 228 -4.74 7.96 -18.45
CA GLU A 228 -6.05 8.45 -18.01
C GLU A 228 -6.10 9.98 -17.91
N LEU A 229 -4.98 10.59 -17.49
CA LEU A 229 -4.85 12.05 -17.34
C LEU A 229 -4.14 12.71 -18.53
N LYS A 230 -4.22 12.11 -19.73
CA LYS A 230 -3.52 12.57 -20.94
C LYS A 230 -3.76 14.04 -21.31
N ASP A 231 -4.94 14.56 -20.95
CA ASP A 231 -5.35 15.94 -21.25
C ASP A 231 -4.99 16.92 -20.10
N CYS A 232 -4.36 16.43 -19.04
CA CYS A 232 -3.93 17.19 -17.88
C CYS A 232 -2.40 17.30 -17.84
N LYS A 233 -1.88 18.47 -17.45
CA LYS A 233 -0.45 18.60 -17.16
C LYS A 233 -0.16 18.05 -15.77
N VAL A 234 0.26 16.80 -15.67
CA VAL A 234 0.60 16.13 -14.41
C VAL A 234 2.11 16.04 -14.23
N ASN A 235 2.57 16.15 -12.98
CA ASN A 235 3.93 15.88 -12.57
C ASN A 235 3.96 14.52 -11.86
N ILE A 236 4.76 13.56 -12.34
CA ILE A 236 4.76 12.20 -11.80
C ILE A 236 6.19 11.78 -11.45
N ILE A 237 6.39 11.48 -10.17
CA ILE A 237 7.62 10.86 -9.68
C ILE A 237 7.40 9.36 -9.54
N GLU A 238 8.27 8.59 -10.16
CA GLU A 238 8.30 7.15 -10.01
C GLU A 238 9.21 6.80 -8.82
N ALA A 239 8.60 6.37 -7.74
CA ALA A 239 9.24 5.83 -6.57
C ALA A 239 9.37 4.30 -6.69
N PHE A 240 9.41 3.61 -5.58
CA PHE A 240 9.45 2.14 -5.52
C PHE A 240 8.83 1.65 -4.21
N LEU A 241 8.42 0.38 -4.16
CA LEU A 241 8.05 -0.25 -2.89
C LEU A 241 9.35 -0.72 -2.19
N PRO A 242 9.68 -0.17 -1.00
CA PRO A 242 10.91 -0.55 -0.30
C PRO A 242 10.85 -1.99 0.20
N LEU A 243 12.01 -2.61 0.29
CA LEU A 243 12.16 -3.92 0.87
C LEU A 243 11.96 -3.87 2.40
N PRO A 244 11.19 -4.80 2.99
CA PRO A 244 10.96 -4.82 4.42
C PRO A 244 12.25 -5.09 5.19
N LYS A 245 12.38 -4.47 6.38
CA LYS A 245 13.41 -4.84 7.34
C LYS A 245 12.94 -6.08 8.08
N ILE A 246 13.46 -7.24 7.71
CA ILE A 246 13.14 -8.50 8.37
C ILE A 246 14.09 -8.69 9.56
N VAL A 247 13.54 -8.62 10.77
CA VAL A 247 14.26 -8.78 12.02
C VAL A 247 13.75 -10.05 12.71
N ASN A 248 14.66 -10.88 13.24
CA ASN A 248 14.34 -12.07 14.05
C ASN A 248 13.52 -13.13 13.30
N ILE A 249 14.09 -13.69 12.25
CA ILE A 249 13.53 -14.88 11.60
C ILE A 249 13.77 -16.09 12.49
N SER A 250 12.71 -16.71 12.99
CA SER A 250 12.75 -18.01 13.67
C SER A 250 12.56 -19.15 12.65
N HIS A 251 12.64 -20.38 13.09
CA HIS A 251 12.20 -21.51 12.26
C HIS A 251 10.69 -21.65 12.40
N SER A 252 9.98 -21.74 11.26
CA SER A 252 8.51 -21.82 11.20
C SER A 252 7.92 -23.12 11.77
N GLY A 253 8.78 -24.13 12.04
CA GLY A 253 8.35 -25.45 12.45
C GLY A 253 7.71 -26.28 11.34
N LEU A 254 7.82 -25.85 10.07
CA LEU A 254 7.45 -26.69 8.93
C LEU A 254 8.32 -27.95 8.90
N ASP A 255 7.67 -29.10 9.01
CA ASP A 255 8.34 -30.41 8.96
C ASP A 255 8.67 -30.76 7.49
N LYS A 256 9.70 -30.07 6.94
CA LYS A 256 10.16 -30.33 5.57
C LYS A 256 10.70 -31.74 5.46
N LYS A 257 9.95 -32.61 4.80
CA LYS A 257 10.50 -33.91 4.35
C LYS A 257 11.51 -33.63 3.24
N ASN A 258 12.68 -34.26 3.33
CA ASN A 258 13.86 -34.01 2.46
C ASN A 258 13.63 -34.16 0.95
N SER A 259 12.45 -34.60 0.50
CA SER A 259 12.10 -34.82 -0.92
C SER A 259 10.93 -33.98 -1.41
N GLN A 260 10.40 -33.06 -0.59
CA GLN A 260 9.24 -32.24 -0.98
C GLN A 260 9.68 -30.82 -1.39
N PHE A 261 9.11 -30.32 -2.50
CA PHE A 261 9.29 -28.96 -2.98
C PHE A 261 8.10 -28.09 -2.53
N TYR A 262 8.38 -26.97 -1.90
CA TYR A 262 7.36 -26.08 -1.33
C TYR A 262 7.20 -24.83 -2.17
N ILE A 263 5.96 -24.56 -2.62
CA ILE A 263 5.58 -23.33 -3.33
C ILE A 263 4.68 -22.51 -2.41
N GLY A 264 4.94 -21.20 -2.29
CA GLY A 264 4.14 -20.30 -1.48
C GLY A 264 3.34 -19.29 -2.33
N ALA A 265 2.02 -19.21 -2.09
CA ALA A 265 1.15 -18.15 -2.59
C ALA A 265 0.68 -17.31 -1.39
N PHE A 266 1.03 -16.01 -1.37
CA PHE A 266 0.85 -15.15 -0.21
C PHE A 266 -0.17 -14.03 -0.47
N GLY A 267 -0.99 -13.71 0.55
CA GLY A 267 -2.08 -12.75 0.50
C GLY A 267 -3.43 -13.39 0.20
N VAL A 268 -4.51 -12.59 0.29
CA VAL A 268 -5.89 -13.05 0.08
C VAL A 268 -6.03 -13.74 -1.28
N PRO A 269 -6.46 -15.03 -1.35
CA PRO A 269 -6.68 -15.71 -2.62
C PRO A 269 -7.86 -15.09 -3.38
N HIS A 270 -7.74 -15.05 -4.71
CA HIS A 270 -8.74 -14.44 -5.57
C HIS A 270 -8.61 -14.96 -7.00
N GLU A 271 -9.70 -14.98 -7.76
CA GLU A 271 -9.70 -15.36 -9.18
C GLU A 271 -8.78 -14.47 -10.03
N LEU A 272 -8.70 -13.17 -9.71
CA LEU A 272 -7.76 -12.24 -10.37
C LEU A 272 -6.28 -12.48 -10.04
N LYS A 273 -6.00 -13.39 -9.11
CA LYS A 273 -4.65 -13.84 -8.75
C LYS A 273 -4.31 -15.24 -9.27
N PHE A 274 -5.16 -15.80 -10.11
CA PHE A 274 -5.03 -17.15 -10.61
C PHE A 274 -4.94 -18.21 -9.51
N SER A 275 -5.61 -17.98 -8.36
CA SER A 275 -5.47 -18.84 -7.19
C SER A 275 -5.94 -20.27 -7.46
N LEU A 276 -6.97 -20.47 -8.28
CA LEU A 276 -7.47 -21.78 -8.67
C LEU A 276 -6.53 -22.45 -9.68
N GLU A 277 -6.07 -21.71 -10.65
CA GLU A 277 -5.16 -22.19 -11.70
C GLU A 277 -3.80 -22.60 -11.10
N ILE A 278 -3.34 -21.92 -10.04
CA ILE A 278 -2.13 -22.33 -9.29
C ILE A 278 -2.35 -23.69 -8.63
N VAL A 279 -3.48 -23.93 -7.94
CA VAL A 279 -3.80 -25.22 -7.32
C VAL A 279 -3.87 -26.32 -8.38
N GLN A 280 -4.56 -26.07 -9.49
CA GLN A 280 -4.67 -27.01 -10.62
C GLN A 280 -3.30 -27.33 -11.24
N ALA A 281 -2.39 -26.35 -11.31
CA ALA A 281 -1.03 -26.56 -11.79
C ALA A 281 -0.24 -27.51 -10.87
N ILE A 282 -0.38 -27.35 -9.55
CA ILE A 282 0.26 -28.24 -8.57
C ILE A 282 -0.33 -29.66 -8.65
N GLU A 283 -1.66 -29.78 -8.76
CA GLU A 283 -2.32 -31.06 -8.96
C GLU A 283 -1.78 -31.76 -10.21
N TYR A 284 -1.74 -31.06 -11.33
CA TYR A 284 -1.20 -31.59 -12.59
C TYR A 284 0.26 -32.07 -12.46
N LEU A 285 1.12 -31.31 -11.78
CA LEU A 285 2.52 -31.70 -11.57
C LEU A 285 2.65 -32.94 -10.68
N ASN A 286 1.86 -33.04 -9.63
CA ASN A 286 1.89 -34.17 -8.71
C ASN A 286 1.32 -35.44 -9.37
N GLU A 287 0.19 -35.38 -10.05
CA GLU A 287 -0.49 -36.52 -10.61
C GLU A 287 0.13 -37.04 -11.93
N TYR A 288 0.45 -36.10 -12.83
CA TYR A 288 0.90 -36.48 -14.19
C TYR A 288 2.41 -36.40 -14.40
N LYS A 289 3.14 -35.72 -13.51
CA LYS A 289 4.61 -35.61 -13.57
C LYS A 289 5.29 -36.33 -12.40
N ASN A 290 4.52 -37.01 -11.53
CA ASN A 290 5.00 -37.75 -10.34
C ASN A 290 5.90 -36.90 -9.44
N MET A 291 5.59 -35.61 -9.28
CA MET A 291 6.33 -34.72 -8.40
C MET A 291 5.74 -34.75 -6.98
N SER A 292 6.54 -34.30 -6.01
CA SER A 292 6.10 -34.14 -4.61
C SER A 292 6.13 -32.67 -4.24
N ILE A 293 5.12 -31.92 -4.69
CA ILE A 293 5.00 -30.48 -4.47
C ILE A 293 3.91 -30.20 -3.44
N LYS A 294 4.22 -29.35 -2.46
CA LYS A 294 3.29 -28.76 -1.52
C LYS A 294 3.02 -27.29 -1.88
N LEU A 295 1.76 -26.88 -1.81
CA LEU A 295 1.34 -25.48 -1.96
C LEU A 295 0.94 -24.92 -0.61
N LEU A 296 1.67 -23.91 -0.15
CA LEU A 296 1.31 -23.10 1.01
C LEU A 296 0.52 -21.87 0.54
N VAL A 297 -0.71 -21.72 1.00
CA VAL A 297 -1.49 -20.49 0.81
C VAL A 297 -1.57 -19.75 2.13
N VAL A 298 -1.02 -18.56 2.18
CA VAL A 298 -0.94 -17.75 3.39
C VAL A 298 -1.74 -16.47 3.19
N GLY A 299 -2.95 -16.40 3.75
CA GLY A 299 -3.79 -15.22 3.58
C GLY A 299 -5.17 -15.33 4.21
N TYR A 300 -5.74 -14.18 4.54
CA TYR A 300 -7.07 -14.09 5.11
C TYR A 300 -8.14 -14.62 4.13
N GLY A 301 -9.13 -15.39 4.65
CA GLY A 301 -10.23 -15.94 3.87
C GLY A 301 -9.86 -17.08 2.92
N ALA A 302 -8.65 -17.65 3.04
CA ALA A 302 -8.19 -18.73 2.16
C ALA A 302 -9.00 -20.02 2.35
N ASN A 303 -9.34 -20.38 3.58
CA ASN A 303 -10.18 -21.54 3.85
C ASN A 303 -11.55 -21.44 3.17
N ASP A 304 -12.23 -20.30 3.33
CA ASP A 304 -13.54 -20.07 2.74
C ASP A 304 -13.46 -20.06 1.20
N PHE A 305 -12.41 -19.44 0.65
CA PHE A 305 -12.19 -19.40 -0.79
C PHE A 305 -12.06 -20.81 -1.37
N PHE A 306 -11.15 -21.64 -0.85
CA PHE A 306 -10.91 -22.99 -1.40
C PHE A 306 -12.03 -23.97 -1.09
N LYS A 307 -12.73 -23.82 0.05
CA LYS A 307 -13.92 -24.59 0.36
C LYS A 307 -15.05 -24.38 -0.66
N LYS A 308 -15.23 -23.16 -1.12
CA LYS A 308 -16.23 -22.82 -2.17
C LYS A 308 -16.01 -23.63 -3.46
N TYR A 309 -14.76 -24.00 -3.75
CA TYR A 309 -14.39 -24.76 -4.96
C TYR A 309 -14.06 -26.23 -4.68
N ASP A 310 -14.40 -26.74 -3.49
CA ASP A 310 -14.17 -28.13 -3.06
C ASP A 310 -12.70 -28.59 -3.15
N PHE A 311 -11.76 -27.67 -2.97
CA PHE A 311 -10.34 -27.98 -2.89
C PHE A 311 -9.96 -28.35 -1.45
N ASN A 312 -9.98 -29.67 -1.16
CA ASN A 312 -9.43 -30.26 0.08
C ASN A 312 -8.42 -31.34 -0.30
N LYS A 313 -7.19 -30.93 -0.63
CA LYS A 313 -6.15 -31.82 -1.13
C LYS A 313 -4.97 -31.90 -0.17
N SER A 314 -4.37 -33.10 -0.06
CA SER A 314 -3.25 -33.33 0.83
C SER A 314 -1.97 -32.53 0.54
N TYR A 315 -1.88 -31.94 -0.66
CA TYR A 315 -0.77 -31.08 -1.07
C TYR A 315 -1.04 -29.59 -0.82
N LEU A 316 -2.25 -29.20 -0.39
CA LEU A 316 -2.63 -27.82 -0.09
C LEU A 316 -2.58 -27.58 1.42
N GLU A 317 -1.76 -26.63 1.85
CA GLU A 317 -1.65 -26.18 3.25
C GLU A 317 -2.08 -24.73 3.35
N ILE A 318 -3.04 -24.42 4.22
CA ILE A 318 -3.64 -23.10 4.36
C ILE A 318 -3.28 -22.52 5.73
N TYR A 319 -2.76 -21.29 5.71
CA TYR A 319 -2.41 -20.51 6.89
C TYR A 319 -3.16 -19.18 6.89
N GLU A 320 -4.00 -18.98 7.90
CA GLU A 320 -4.74 -17.72 8.09
C GLU A 320 -4.34 -17.03 9.40
N ASN A 321 -4.51 -15.73 9.45
CA ASN A 321 -4.28 -14.93 10.65
C ASN A 321 -2.85 -15.10 11.24
N VAL A 322 -1.87 -15.35 10.38
CA VAL A 322 -0.47 -15.43 10.80
C VAL A 322 0.04 -14.06 11.26
N SER A 323 0.96 -14.05 12.23
CA SER A 323 1.71 -12.85 12.60
C SER A 323 2.71 -12.47 11.50
N ASP A 324 3.22 -11.23 11.54
CA ASP A 324 4.26 -10.79 10.59
C ASP A 324 5.49 -11.69 10.64
N THR A 325 5.92 -12.11 11.84
CA THR A 325 7.05 -13.04 12.00
C THR A 325 6.77 -14.37 11.33
N GLN A 326 5.61 -14.99 11.60
CA GLN A 326 5.20 -16.24 10.94
C GLN A 326 5.08 -16.10 9.42
N PHE A 327 4.63 -14.94 8.93
CA PHE A 327 4.55 -14.65 7.51
C PHE A 327 5.94 -14.72 6.85
N TYR A 328 6.94 -14.08 7.44
CA TYR A 328 8.33 -14.13 6.94
C TYR A 328 8.96 -15.52 7.11
N ASP A 329 8.69 -16.22 8.20
CA ASP A 329 9.14 -17.58 8.42
C ASP A 329 8.61 -18.51 7.33
N LEU A 330 7.32 -18.43 6.99
CA LEU A 330 6.71 -19.22 5.91
C LEU A 330 7.30 -18.87 4.53
N ILE A 331 7.60 -17.60 4.24
CA ILE A 331 8.31 -17.23 3.00
C ILE A 331 9.72 -17.85 2.98
N LYS A 332 10.42 -17.83 4.11
CA LYS A 332 11.76 -18.43 4.22
C LYS A 332 11.75 -19.94 3.96
N GLU A 333 10.71 -20.63 4.37
CA GLU A 333 10.60 -22.09 4.24
C GLU A 333 10.22 -22.56 2.84
N VAL A 334 9.53 -21.77 2.01
CA VAL A 334 9.21 -22.18 0.65
C VAL A 334 10.44 -22.12 -0.27
N ASP A 335 10.44 -22.93 -1.32
CA ASP A 335 11.51 -22.97 -2.33
C ASP A 335 11.23 -21.97 -3.48
N LEU A 336 9.95 -21.67 -3.68
CA LEU A 336 9.44 -20.79 -4.74
C LEU A 336 8.24 -19.98 -4.24
N VAL A 337 8.21 -18.69 -4.52
CA VAL A 337 7.05 -17.82 -4.30
C VAL A 337 6.34 -17.57 -5.63
N ILE A 338 5.02 -17.77 -5.68
CA ILE A 338 4.20 -17.48 -6.85
C ILE A 338 3.19 -16.37 -6.54
N GLN A 339 3.23 -15.28 -7.33
CA GLN A 339 2.39 -14.10 -7.16
C GLN A 339 1.91 -13.59 -8.51
N LEU A 340 0.71 -13.98 -8.91
CA LEU A 340 0.15 -13.68 -10.21
C LEU A 340 -0.95 -12.60 -10.13
N ARG A 341 -1.14 -11.87 -11.23
CA ARG A 341 -2.22 -10.91 -11.41
C ARG A 341 -2.78 -11.01 -12.83
N LYS A 342 -4.08 -11.20 -12.94
CA LYS A 342 -4.78 -11.27 -14.24
C LYS A 342 -4.73 -9.92 -14.95
N LYS A 343 -4.95 -8.85 -14.20
CA LYS A 343 -4.93 -7.46 -14.69
C LYS A 343 -4.23 -6.60 -13.64
N PRO A 344 -2.92 -6.35 -13.76
CA PRO A 344 -2.23 -5.44 -12.87
C PRO A 344 -2.72 -3.99 -13.06
N HIS A 345 -2.90 -3.27 -11.96
CA HIS A 345 -3.27 -1.86 -11.95
C HIS A 345 -2.14 -0.95 -11.44
N GLY A 346 -0.91 -1.48 -11.48
CA GLY A 346 0.26 -0.79 -10.93
C GLY A 346 0.38 -0.91 -9.41
N GLU A 347 -0.37 -1.87 -8.80
CA GLU A 347 -0.17 -2.21 -7.39
C GLU A 347 1.18 -2.86 -7.16
N SER A 348 1.76 -2.64 -5.99
CA SER A 348 2.98 -3.29 -5.55
C SER A 348 2.69 -4.46 -4.63
N SER A 349 3.54 -5.49 -4.68
CA SER A 349 3.33 -6.73 -3.92
C SER A 349 4.27 -6.85 -2.71
N GLY A 350 3.72 -6.71 -1.51
CA GLY A 350 4.45 -6.96 -0.27
C GLY A 350 5.11 -8.35 -0.22
N PRO A 351 4.39 -9.44 -0.56
CA PRO A 351 4.98 -10.79 -0.63
C PRO A 351 6.18 -10.90 -1.57
N ILE A 352 6.17 -10.22 -2.73
CA ILE A 352 7.30 -10.25 -3.67
C ILE A 352 8.53 -9.56 -3.05
N VAL A 353 8.37 -8.35 -2.51
CA VAL A 353 9.52 -7.66 -1.89
C VAL A 353 10.07 -8.43 -0.69
N SER A 354 9.22 -9.12 0.06
CA SER A 354 9.65 -10.01 1.15
C SER A 354 10.43 -11.23 0.64
N ALA A 355 9.96 -11.83 -0.47
CA ALA A 355 10.65 -12.95 -1.12
C ALA A 355 12.02 -12.54 -1.68
N LEU A 356 12.14 -11.32 -2.24
CA LEU A 356 13.43 -10.76 -2.70
C LEU A 356 14.44 -10.62 -1.56
N VAL A 357 14.00 -10.12 -0.39
CA VAL A 357 14.87 -10.02 0.80
C VAL A 357 15.40 -11.37 1.23
N LEU A 358 14.56 -12.41 1.13
CA LEU A 358 14.86 -13.78 1.55
C LEU A 358 15.49 -14.63 0.42
N ASP A 359 15.92 -14.02 -0.67
CA ASP A 359 16.57 -14.67 -1.82
C ASP A 359 15.76 -15.83 -2.42
N LYS A 360 14.44 -15.70 -2.44
CA LYS A 360 13.56 -16.75 -3.00
C LYS A 360 13.42 -16.61 -4.51
N LYS A 361 13.28 -17.74 -5.20
CA LYS A 361 12.79 -17.75 -6.56
C LYS A 361 11.36 -17.22 -6.60
N ILE A 362 11.02 -16.45 -7.64
CA ILE A 362 9.73 -15.81 -7.75
C ILE A 362 9.17 -16.02 -9.15
N ILE A 363 7.91 -16.48 -9.24
CA ILE A 363 7.11 -16.43 -10.46
C ILE A 363 6.11 -15.28 -10.31
N THR A 364 6.04 -14.41 -11.30
CA THR A 364 5.11 -13.28 -11.32
C THR A 364 4.48 -13.06 -12.70
N SER A 365 3.43 -12.25 -12.72
CA SER A 365 2.82 -11.78 -13.97
C SER A 365 3.66 -10.70 -14.64
N LYS A 366 3.63 -10.67 -15.95
CA LYS A 366 4.21 -9.59 -16.76
C LYS A 366 3.61 -8.24 -16.37
N ASP A 367 4.44 -7.20 -16.38
CA ASP A 367 4.06 -5.81 -16.08
C ASP A 367 3.52 -5.60 -14.64
N PHE A 368 3.69 -6.58 -13.74
CA PHE A 368 3.22 -6.47 -12.36
C PHE A 368 4.25 -5.78 -11.43
N LEU A 369 5.49 -5.71 -11.84
CA LEU A 369 6.61 -5.18 -11.05
C LEU A 369 7.32 -4.03 -11.76
N ASP A 370 8.19 -3.34 -11.00
CA ASP A 370 9.24 -2.51 -11.58
C ASP A 370 10.11 -3.35 -12.53
N LYS A 371 10.49 -2.77 -13.67
CA LYS A 371 11.24 -3.48 -14.72
C LYS A 371 12.56 -4.08 -14.21
N LYS A 372 13.25 -3.37 -13.31
CA LYS A 372 14.50 -3.87 -12.70
C LYS A 372 14.30 -5.13 -11.87
N ILE A 373 13.14 -5.27 -11.23
CA ILE A 373 12.77 -6.47 -10.49
C ILE A 373 12.30 -7.55 -11.46
N GLU A 374 11.48 -7.18 -12.43
CA GLU A 374 10.91 -8.09 -13.44
C GLU A 374 12.01 -8.85 -14.19
N ASP A 375 13.10 -8.16 -14.55
CA ASP A 375 14.25 -8.76 -15.23
C ASP A 375 15.06 -9.78 -14.36
N LYS A 376 14.78 -9.87 -13.06
CA LYS A 376 15.45 -10.79 -12.11
C LYS A 376 14.58 -11.95 -11.64
N VAL A 377 13.33 -12.05 -12.09
CA VAL A 377 12.35 -13.06 -11.67
C VAL A 377 11.80 -13.82 -12.88
N PHE A 378 11.08 -14.90 -12.62
CA PHE A 378 10.42 -15.66 -13.68
C PHE A 378 9.07 -15.02 -14.01
N VAL A 379 8.91 -14.59 -15.25
CA VAL A 379 7.71 -13.85 -15.70
C VAL A 379 6.81 -14.75 -16.52
N LEU A 380 5.50 -14.64 -16.26
CA LEU A 380 4.42 -15.24 -17.04
C LEU A 380 3.64 -14.16 -17.76
N ASP A 381 3.37 -14.36 -19.03
CA ASP A 381 2.42 -13.55 -19.78
C ASP A 381 0.99 -13.90 -19.35
N ASN A 382 0.19 -12.89 -19.09
CA ASN A 382 -1.18 -13.06 -18.61
C ASN A 382 -2.18 -13.41 -19.71
N HIS A 383 -1.77 -13.30 -20.97
CA HIS A 383 -2.64 -13.67 -22.10
C HIS A 383 -2.84 -15.19 -22.12
N GLU A 384 -4.12 -15.60 -22.03
CA GLU A 384 -4.52 -17.01 -22.06
C GLU A 384 -3.74 -17.90 -21.05
N LEU A 385 -3.45 -17.34 -19.87
CA LEU A 385 -2.76 -18.06 -18.81
C LEU A 385 -3.69 -19.11 -18.21
N ASP A 386 -3.31 -20.37 -18.36
CA ASP A 386 -3.95 -21.53 -17.76
C ASP A 386 -3.02 -22.26 -16.78
N TYR A 387 -3.55 -23.30 -16.12
CA TYR A 387 -2.79 -24.11 -15.18
C TYR A 387 -1.59 -24.84 -15.82
N LYS A 388 -1.63 -25.19 -17.11
CA LYS A 388 -0.53 -25.88 -17.80
C LYS A 388 0.65 -24.94 -18.02
N LYS A 389 0.41 -23.72 -18.48
CA LYS A 389 1.45 -22.69 -18.61
C LYS A 389 2.09 -22.36 -17.25
N ILE A 390 1.28 -22.31 -16.18
CA ILE A 390 1.79 -22.13 -14.81
C ILE A 390 2.68 -23.31 -14.42
N ALA A 391 2.24 -24.56 -14.66
CA ALA A 391 3.00 -25.75 -14.37
C ALA A 391 4.33 -25.83 -15.14
N GLU A 392 4.33 -25.46 -16.42
CA GLU A 392 5.56 -25.37 -17.23
C GLU A 392 6.56 -24.35 -16.65
N LYS A 393 6.08 -23.18 -16.22
CA LYS A 393 6.94 -22.17 -15.58
C LYS A 393 7.47 -22.63 -14.23
N ILE A 394 6.70 -23.37 -13.45
CA ILE A 394 7.16 -23.99 -12.21
C ILE A 394 8.29 -24.98 -12.50
N LEU A 395 8.14 -25.85 -13.51
CA LEU A 395 9.19 -26.79 -13.92
C LEU A 395 10.47 -26.08 -14.35
N GLU A 396 10.36 -25.02 -15.14
CA GLU A 396 11.48 -24.16 -15.51
C GLU A 396 12.23 -23.64 -14.27
N CYS A 397 11.49 -23.10 -13.29
CA CYS A 397 12.06 -22.58 -12.04
C CYS A 397 12.76 -23.67 -11.21
N ILE A 398 12.22 -24.90 -11.17
CA ILE A 398 12.81 -26.02 -10.43
C ILE A 398 14.15 -26.40 -11.04
N GLN A 399 14.27 -26.42 -12.37
CA GLN A 399 15.48 -26.80 -13.10
C GLN A 399 16.62 -25.79 -12.98
N VAL A 400 16.31 -24.51 -12.76
CA VAL A 400 17.33 -23.46 -12.57
C VAL A 400 17.97 -23.63 -11.19
N SER A 401 19.30 -23.67 -11.11
CA SER A 401 20.01 -23.75 -9.82
C SER A 401 19.74 -22.50 -8.95
N SER A 402 19.69 -22.67 -7.63
CA SER A 402 19.44 -21.56 -6.69
C SER A 402 20.51 -20.44 -6.73
N ASN A 403 21.72 -20.75 -7.21
CA ASN A 403 22.84 -19.80 -7.26
C ASN A 403 22.75 -18.75 -8.40
N VAL A 404 21.72 -18.82 -9.25
CA VAL A 404 21.56 -17.89 -10.40
C VAL A 404 20.84 -16.61 -9.99
N VAL A 405 20.12 -16.61 -8.88
CA VAL A 405 19.30 -15.45 -8.47
C VAL A 405 20.10 -14.56 -7.53
N ASN A 406 20.46 -13.36 -8.02
CA ASN A 406 21.17 -12.36 -7.23
C ASN A 406 20.36 -11.05 -7.16
N TYR A 407 19.87 -10.75 -5.97
CA TYR A 407 19.11 -9.53 -5.70
C TYR A 407 19.90 -8.43 -4.98
N SER A 408 21.23 -8.52 -4.90
CA SER A 408 22.05 -7.58 -4.12
C SER A 408 21.89 -6.12 -4.56
N GLU A 409 21.80 -5.85 -5.86
CA GLU A 409 21.57 -4.51 -6.39
C GLU A 409 20.19 -3.96 -5.94
N ILE A 410 19.15 -4.78 -6.04
CA ILE A 410 17.80 -4.41 -5.60
C ILE A 410 17.79 -4.17 -4.10
N LYS A 411 18.42 -5.05 -3.29
CA LYS A 411 18.51 -4.91 -1.84
C LYS A 411 19.17 -3.61 -1.41
N ASN A 412 20.18 -3.16 -2.13
CA ASN A 412 20.87 -1.90 -1.84
C ASN A 412 20.09 -0.67 -2.30
N SER A 413 19.33 -0.77 -3.38
CA SER A 413 18.61 0.37 -3.99
C SER A 413 17.24 0.59 -3.37
N TYR A 414 16.49 -0.48 -3.08
CA TYR A 414 15.09 -0.42 -2.66
C TYR A 414 14.94 -0.40 -1.13
N THR A 415 15.61 0.54 -0.47
CA THR A 415 15.55 0.70 0.99
C THR A 415 14.58 1.81 1.39
N TYR A 416 14.01 1.73 2.61
CA TYR A 416 13.21 2.82 3.17
C TYR A 416 13.98 4.13 3.26
N SER A 417 15.29 4.07 3.57
CA SER A 417 16.15 5.27 3.60
C SER A 417 16.24 5.95 2.24
N ASN A 418 16.38 5.19 1.16
CA ASN A 418 16.45 5.75 -0.20
C ASN A 418 15.10 6.31 -0.64
N LEU A 419 13.98 5.65 -0.27
CA LEU A 419 12.63 6.19 -0.52
C LEU A 419 12.44 7.52 0.20
N VAL A 420 12.77 7.58 1.50
CA VAL A 420 12.63 8.78 2.31
C VAL A 420 13.42 9.95 1.74
N LYS A 421 14.66 9.71 1.32
CA LYS A 421 15.49 10.73 0.64
C LYS A 421 14.85 11.21 -0.66
N LEU A 422 14.41 10.30 -1.51
CA LEU A 422 13.70 10.63 -2.75
C LEU A 422 12.49 11.54 -2.48
N LEU A 423 11.68 11.20 -1.47
CA LEU A 423 10.50 11.95 -1.10
C LEU A 423 10.82 13.31 -0.45
N ASP A 424 11.92 13.43 0.25
CA ASP A 424 12.35 14.69 0.87
C ASP A 424 12.89 15.69 -0.16
N GLU A 425 13.54 15.22 -1.21
CA GLU A 425 14.09 16.02 -2.31
C GLU A 425 13.03 16.56 -3.28
N LEU A 426 11.78 16.06 -3.26
CA LEU A 426 10.66 16.59 -4.07
C LEU A 426 10.37 18.05 -3.69
#